data_20748634bd1ae9c2180691aaa131710a
#
_entry.id   20748634bd1ae9c2180691aaa131710a
#
_cell.length_a   1.000
_cell.length_b   1.000
_cell.length_c   1.000
_cell.angle_alpha   90.00
_cell.angle_beta   90.00
_cell.angle_gamma   90.00
#
_symmetry.space_group_name_H-M   'P 1'
#
loop_
_entity.id
_entity.type
_entity.pdbx_description
1 polymer ?
#
loop_
_entity_poly.entity_id
_entity_poly.type
_entity_poly.pdbx_seq_one_letter_code
_entity_poly.pdbx_strand_id
1 'polypeptide(L)'
;LAGFDVLSALDSVDSERIGIVGHCWGGRVSWLGACTNPRYKACAVFYGGGIKEVRGEGNPPAIELAASIPCPVIGFFGNNDVNPSLEDVNDYETALKGAGLDYVFHRYDGAGHAFQWEDNPDRYGALASDDAWVKVVAFFNEKLK
;
A
#
# COMPACT_ATOMS: atom_id res chain seq x y z
N LEU A 1 -5.65 7.89 12.05
CA LEU A 1 -4.93 8.05 13.33
C LEU A 1 -5.58 7.24 14.46
N ALA A 2 -6.91 7.31 14.65
CA ALA A 2 -7.60 6.63 15.75
C ALA A 2 -7.32 5.10 15.82
N GLY A 3 -7.27 4.40 14.67
CA GLY A 3 -6.97 2.97 14.65
C GLY A 3 -5.57 2.65 15.17
N PHE A 4 -4.57 3.47 14.84
CA PHE A 4 -3.22 3.31 15.39
C PHE A 4 -3.21 3.54 16.91
N ASP A 5 -3.89 4.58 17.39
CA ASP A 5 -3.92 4.91 18.81
C ASP A 5 -4.61 3.84 19.64
N VAL A 6 -5.69 3.23 19.10
CA VAL A 6 -6.33 2.05 19.71
C VAL A 6 -5.38 0.86 19.80
N LEU A 7 -4.70 0.52 18.69
CA LEU A 7 -3.76 -0.60 18.67
C LEU A 7 -2.58 -0.38 19.64
N SER A 8 -1.98 0.81 19.61
CA SER A 8 -0.82 1.11 20.45
C SER A 8 -1.13 1.20 21.95
N ALA A 9 -2.41 1.26 22.32
CA ALA A 9 -2.86 1.25 23.71
C ALA A 9 -3.14 -0.17 24.26
N LEU A 10 -3.03 -1.20 23.42
CA LEU A 10 -3.25 -2.59 23.86
C LEU A 10 -1.95 -3.19 24.44
N ASP A 11 -2.01 -3.77 25.62
CA ASP A 11 -0.87 -4.42 26.28
C ASP A 11 -0.25 -5.56 25.45
N SER A 12 -1.03 -6.15 24.54
CA SER A 12 -0.61 -7.24 23.64
C SER A 12 0.09 -6.74 22.37
N VAL A 13 0.14 -5.43 22.11
CA VAL A 13 0.71 -4.82 20.90
C VAL A 13 1.98 -4.07 21.22
N ASP A 14 3.04 -4.39 20.49
CA ASP A 14 4.26 -3.57 20.50
C ASP A 14 4.04 -2.33 19.62
N SER A 15 3.89 -1.20 20.26
CA SER A 15 3.61 0.09 19.58
C SER A 15 4.74 0.54 18.64
N GLU A 16 5.96 0.01 18.81
CA GLU A 16 7.10 0.30 17.96
C GLU A 16 7.18 -0.60 16.73
N ARG A 17 6.27 -1.57 16.58
CA ARG A 17 6.25 -2.55 15.49
C ARG A 17 4.90 -2.62 14.78
N ILE A 18 4.28 -1.48 14.51
CA ILE A 18 3.01 -1.39 13.80
C ILE A 18 3.25 -1.00 12.33
N GLY A 19 2.78 -1.86 11.43
CA GLY A 19 2.69 -1.57 9.99
C GLY A 19 1.25 -1.23 9.56
N ILE A 20 1.12 -0.82 8.30
CA ILE A 20 -0.19 -0.56 7.68
C ILE A 20 -0.29 -1.28 6.35
N VAL A 21 -1.44 -1.94 6.11
CA VAL A 21 -1.74 -2.62 4.85
C VAL A 21 -3.16 -2.33 4.41
N GLY A 22 -3.37 -2.25 3.12
CA GLY A 22 -4.70 -2.06 2.57
C GLY A 22 -4.82 -2.53 1.13
N HIS A 23 -6.05 -2.91 0.77
CA HIS A 23 -6.43 -3.44 -0.53
C HIS A 23 -7.42 -2.51 -1.22
N CYS A 24 -7.31 -2.31 -2.51
CA CYS A 24 -8.21 -1.46 -3.28
C CYS A 24 -8.26 -0.03 -2.70
N TRP A 25 -9.44 0.45 -2.31
CA TRP A 25 -9.57 1.71 -1.56
C TRP A 25 -8.69 1.75 -0.30
N GLY A 26 -8.59 0.63 0.41
CA GLY A 26 -7.70 0.47 1.56
C GLY A 26 -6.23 0.62 1.19
N GLY A 27 -5.82 0.26 -0.03
CA GLY A 27 -4.46 0.51 -0.54
C GLY A 27 -4.14 2.00 -0.62
N ARG A 28 -5.08 2.83 -1.12
CA ARG A 28 -4.97 4.28 -1.05
C ARG A 28 -4.92 4.80 0.39
N VAL A 29 -5.78 4.22 1.26
CA VAL A 29 -5.83 4.62 2.68
C VAL A 29 -4.53 4.26 3.41
N SER A 30 -3.90 3.11 3.10
CA SER A 30 -2.61 2.75 3.70
C SER A 30 -1.49 3.70 3.26
N TRP A 31 -1.44 4.10 1.97
CA TRP A 31 -0.52 5.13 1.50
C TRP A 31 -0.72 6.45 2.27
N LEU A 32 -1.95 6.97 2.29
CA LEU A 32 -2.27 8.21 2.99
C LEU A 32 -2.00 8.10 4.51
N GLY A 33 -2.30 6.95 5.09
CA GLY A 33 -2.01 6.66 6.50
C GLY A 33 -0.52 6.75 6.81
N ALA A 34 0.33 6.18 5.95
CA ALA A 34 1.78 6.29 6.08
C ALA A 34 2.27 7.73 5.90
N CYS A 35 1.67 8.51 4.97
CA CYS A 35 2.00 9.93 4.82
C CYS A 35 1.66 10.79 6.05
N THR A 36 0.61 10.41 6.79
CA THR A 36 0.03 11.27 7.85
C THR A 36 0.33 10.81 9.28
N ASN A 37 0.87 9.60 9.45
CA ASN A 37 1.26 9.09 10.76
C ASN A 37 2.70 8.54 10.73
N PRO A 38 3.66 9.30 11.29
CA PRO A 38 5.08 8.92 11.25
C PRO A 38 5.44 7.73 12.14
N ARG A 39 4.49 7.16 12.87
CA ARG A 39 4.71 6.03 13.76
C ARG A 39 4.63 4.66 13.04
N TYR A 40 4.08 4.60 11.82
CA TYR A 40 4.11 3.37 11.04
C TYR A 40 5.55 3.00 10.63
N LYS A 41 5.90 1.73 10.77
CA LYS A 41 7.23 1.20 10.48
C LYS A 41 7.33 0.48 9.13
N ALA A 42 6.20 0.17 8.52
CA ALA A 42 6.09 -0.45 7.20
C ALA A 42 4.73 -0.17 6.57
N CYS A 43 4.69 0.01 5.25
CA CYS A 43 3.45 0.24 4.51
C CYS A 43 3.33 -0.74 3.34
N ALA A 44 2.17 -1.40 3.22
CA ALA A 44 1.86 -2.26 2.09
C ALA A 44 0.60 -1.76 1.35
N VAL A 45 0.70 -1.69 0.03
CA VAL A 45 -0.35 -1.17 -0.87
C VAL A 45 -0.72 -2.23 -1.89
N PHE A 46 -1.93 -2.79 -1.81
CA PHE A 46 -2.45 -3.70 -2.82
C PHE A 46 -3.41 -2.96 -3.76
N TYR A 47 -3.05 -2.89 -5.03
CA TYR A 47 -3.85 -2.26 -6.10
C TYR A 47 -4.59 -0.99 -5.65
N GLY A 48 -3.87 -0.12 -4.93
CA GLY A 48 -4.41 1.15 -4.42
C GLY A 48 -4.57 2.17 -5.54
N GLY A 49 -5.82 2.38 -5.98
CA GLY A 49 -6.16 3.39 -6.98
C GLY A 49 -6.42 4.76 -6.38
N GLY A 50 -6.50 5.79 -7.26
CA GLY A 50 -6.88 7.14 -6.88
C GLY A 50 -5.87 7.89 -6.00
N ILE A 51 -4.62 7.44 -5.91
CA ILE A 51 -3.57 8.13 -5.12
C ILE A 51 -3.22 9.50 -5.73
N LYS A 52 -3.41 9.64 -7.05
CA LYS A 52 -3.24 10.91 -7.79
C LYS A 52 -4.46 11.84 -7.70
N GLU A 53 -5.59 11.34 -7.21
CA GLU A 53 -6.83 12.10 -7.16
C GLU A 53 -6.92 12.98 -5.91
N VAL A 54 -7.41 14.20 -6.09
CA VAL A 54 -7.83 15.05 -4.97
C VAL A 54 -9.06 14.44 -4.29
N ARG A 55 -8.98 14.20 -2.99
CA ARG A 55 -10.08 13.67 -2.19
C ARG A 55 -10.24 14.50 -0.92
N GLY A 56 -11.41 15.09 -0.79
CA GLY A 56 -11.71 16.06 0.28
C GLY A 56 -11.25 17.47 -0.07
N GLU A 57 -12.04 18.43 0.38
CA GLU A 57 -11.80 19.85 0.13
C GLU A 57 -10.52 20.32 0.82
N GLY A 58 -9.66 21.02 0.08
CA GLY A 58 -8.42 21.60 0.59
C GLY A 58 -7.25 20.63 0.83
N ASN A 59 -7.41 19.35 0.47
CA ASN A 59 -6.32 18.37 0.59
C ASN A 59 -5.60 18.16 -0.75
N PRO A 60 -4.26 18.03 -0.75
CA PRO A 60 -3.53 17.62 -1.95
C PRO A 60 -3.81 16.14 -2.29
N PRO A 61 -3.55 15.72 -3.54
CA PRO A 61 -3.50 14.30 -3.87
C PRO A 61 -2.49 13.57 -2.97
N ALA A 62 -2.80 12.33 -2.58
CA ALA A 62 -1.94 11.57 -1.68
C ALA A 62 -0.52 11.32 -2.25
N ILE A 63 -0.36 11.33 -3.57
CA ILE A 63 0.94 11.19 -4.24
C ILE A 63 1.89 12.35 -3.91
N GLU A 64 1.39 13.57 -3.75
CA GLU A 64 2.19 14.74 -3.42
C GLU A 64 2.73 14.68 -1.98
N LEU A 65 2.15 13.84 -1.15
CA LEU A 65 2.59 13.61 0.23
C LEU A 65 3.61 12.47 0.35
N ALA A 66 4.06 11.87 -0.75
CA ALA A 66 4.98 10.72 -0.73
C ALA A 66 6.24 10.99 0.11
N ALA A 67 6.81 12.19 0.03
CA ALA A 67 8.00 12.57 0.81
C ALA A 67 7.78 12.57 2.33
N SER A 68 6.53 12.50 2.80
CA SER A 68 6.20 12.42 4.22
C SER A 68 6.09 10.97 4.74
N ILE A 69 6.24 9.97 3.88
CA ILE A 69 6.22 8.56 4.28
C ILE A 69 7.52 8.23 5.03
N PRO A 70 7.47 7.80 6.30
CA PRO A 70 8.67 7.62 7.12
C PRO A 70 9.25 6.21 7.08
N CYS A 71 8.63 5.29 6.33
CA CYS A 71 8.92 3.86 6.40
C CYS A 71 9.02 3.22 5.01
N PRO A 72 9.61 2.03 4.91
CA PRO A 72 9.62 1.26 3.67
C PRO A 72 8.21 0.95 3.15
N VAL A 73 8.08 0.94 1.81
CA VAL A 73 6.82 0.69 1.12
C VAL A 73 6.93 -0.55 0.21
N ILE A 74 5.97 -1.46 0.31
CA ILE A 74 5.79 -2.54 -0.67
C ILE A 74 4.47 -2.35 -1.39
N GLY A 75 4.46 -2.52 -2.71
CA GLY A 75 3.27 -2.39 -3.53
C GLY A 75 3.03 -3.62 -4.43
N PHE A 76 1.76 -3.94 -4.66
CA PHE A 76 1.33 -5.08 -5.48
C PHE A 76 0.25 -4.62 -6.46
N PHE A 77 0.55 -4.70 -7.77
CA PHE A 77 -0.30 -4.15 -8.83
C PHE A 77 -0.44 -5.14 -9.98
N GLY A 78 -1.64 -5.24 -10.52
CA GLY A 78 -1.91 -6.00 -11.75
C GLY A 78 -1.68 -5.13 -12.97
N ASN A 79 -1.01 -5.66 -14.01
CA ASN A 79 -0.74 -4.92 -15.23
C ASN A 79 -1.98 -4.75 -16.13
N ASN A 80 -3.07 -5.50 -15.87
CA ASN A 80 -4.36 -5.33 -16.53
C ASN A 80 -5.34 -4.45 -15.73
N ASP A 81 -4.88 -3.85 -14.63
CA ASP A 81 -5.71 -2.91 -13.87
C ASP A 81 -5.83 -1.57 -14.62
N VAL A 82 -6.99 -0.95 -14.50
CA VAL A 82 -7.27 0.37 -15.08
C VAL A 82 -7.32 1.47 -14.02
N ASN A 83 -7.37 1.09 -12.74
CA ASN A 83 -7.32 2.02 -11.60
C ASN A 83 -6.78 1.31 -10.34
N PRO A 84 -5.45 1.40 -10.07
CA PRO A 84 -4.48 2.21 -10.80
C PRO A 84 -4.11 1.61 -12.15
N SER A 85 -3.95 2.46 -13.15
CA SER A 85 -3.37 2.08 -14.44
C SER A 85 -1.86 1.84 -14.34
N LEU A 86 -1.27 1.24 -15.38
CA LEU A 86 0.20 1.11 -15.46
C LEU A 86 0.91 2.47 -15.33
N GLU A 87 0.33 3.52 -15.93
CA GLU A 87 0.87 4.88 -15.84
C GLU A 87 0.78 5.42 -14.42
N ASP A 88 -0.35 5.21 -13.73
CA ASP A 88 -0.48 5.61 -12.32
C ASP A 88 0.57 4.94 -11.45
N VAL A 89 0.81 3.65 -11.65
CA VAL A 89 1.83 2.91 -10.88
C VAL A 89 3.24 3.42 -11.18
N ASN A 90 3.54 3.81 -12.44
CA ASN A 90 4.81 4.45 -12.80
C ASN A 90 4.99 5.80 -12.07
N ASP A 91 3.91 6.59 -11.98
CA ASP A 91 3.94 7.86 -11.25
C ASP A 91 4.14 7.64 -9.75
N TYR A 92 3.54 6.59 -9.17
CA TYR A 92 3.75 6.23 -7.76
C TYR A 92 5.22 5.88 -7.48
N GLU A 93 5.84 5.06 -8.34
CA GLU A 93 7.27 4.74 -8.24
C GLU A 93 8.14 5.99 -8.38
N THR A 94 7.79 6.86 -9.33
CA THR A 94 8.52 8.12 -9.55
C THR A 94 8.47 9.02 -8.30
N ALA A 95 7.31 9.12 -7.66
CA ALA A 95 7.15 9.89 -6.43
C ALA A 95 7.98 9.33 -5.28
N LEU A 96 7.93 8.00 -5.05
CA LEU A 96 8.70 7.34 -3.99
C LEU A 96 10.21 7.44 -4.25
N LYS A 97 10.65 7.24 -5.49
CA LYS A 97 12.05 7.39 -5.90
C LYS A 97 12.55 8.82 -5.75
N GLY A 98 11.73 9.80 -6.15
CA GLY A 98 12.03 11.22 -6.00
C GLY A 98 12.16 11.64 -4.54
N ALA A 99 11.43 11.00 -3.65
CA ALA A 99 11.49 11.18 -2.19
C ALA A 99 12.67 10.41 -1.53
N GLY A 100 13.41 9.59 -2.27
CA GLY A 100 14.53 8.78 -1.74
C GLY A 100 14.10 7.64 -0.81
N LEU A 101 12.86 7.14 -0.97
CA LEU A 101 12.30 6.11 -0.10
C LEU A 101 12.77 4.70 -0.47
N ASP A 102 12.88 3.85 0.54
CA ASP A 102 13.01 2.39 0.36
C ASP A 102 11.66 1.83 -0.06
N TYR A 103 11.56 1.37 -1.31
CA TYR A 103 10.33 0.78 -1.82
C TYR A 103 10.59 -0.38 -2.78
N VAL A 104 9.61 -1.28 -2.88
CA VAL A 104 9.57 -2.34 -3.89
C VAL A 104 8.13 -2.51 -4.40
N PHE A 105 7.96 -2.48 -5.73
CA PHE A 105 6.68 -2.76 -6.37
C PHE A 105 6.76 -4.06 -7.16
N HIS A 106 5.77 -4.91 -6.94
CA HIS A 106 5.55 -6.15 -7.69
C HIS A 106 4.40 -5.94 -8.66
N ARG A 107 4.64 -6.24 -9.92
CA ARG A 107 3.69 -6.07 -11.02
C ARG A 107 3.40 -7.43 -11.63
N TYR A 108 2.12 -7.75 -11.81
CA TYR A 108 1.66 -9.06 -12.24
C TYR A 108 0.98 -8.98 -13.59
N ASP A 109 1.61 -9.61 -14.60
CA ASP A 109 1.01 -9.75 -15.91
C ASP A 109 -0.24 -10.64 -15.83
N GLY A 110 -1.28 -10.26 -16.55
CA GLY A 110 -2.55 -10.98 -16.56
C GLY A 110 -3.46 -10.71 -15.34
N ALA A 111 -2.95 -10.12 -14.26
CA ALA A 111 -3.76 -9.74 -13.12
C ALA A 111 -4.40 -8.35 -13.33
N GLY A 112 -5.63 -8.18 -12.87
CA GLY A 112 -6.36 -6.92 -12.86
C GLY A 112 -6.61 -6.42 -11.45
N HIS A 113 -7.58 -5.50 -11.32
CA HIS A 113 -7.98 -4.97 -10.02
C HIS A 113 -8.56 -6.05 -9.11
N ALA A 114 -8.17 -6.03 -7.83
CA ALA A 114 -8.65 -6.98 -6.81
C ALA A 114 -8.29 -8.46 -7.11
N PHE A 115 -7.11 -8.73 -7.66
CA PHE A 115 -6.67 -10.09 -8.00
C PHE A 115 -6.56 -11.04 -6.78
N GLN A 116 -6.71 -10.55 -5.56
CA GLN A 116 -6.79 -11.36 -4.35
C GLN A 116 -8.22 -11.71 -3.92
N TRP A 117 -9.23 -11.31 -4.68
CA TRP A 117 -10.63 -11.59 -4.33
C TRP A 117 -11.06 -12.99 -4.78
N GLU A 118 -10.85 -13.97 -3.93
CA GLU A 118 -11.09 -15.40 -4.20
C GLU A 118 -12.56 -15.73 -4.55
N ASP A 119 -13.51 -15.00 -3.95
CA ASP A 119 -14.94 -15.19 -4.22
C ASP A 119 -15.40 -14.65 -5.60
N ASN A 120 -14.50 -13.99 -6.32
CA ASN A 120 -14.79 -13.44 -7.65
C ASN A 120 -13.85 -14.03 -8.71
N PRO A 121 -14.26 -15.12 -9.39
CA PRO A 121 -13.42 -15.83 -10.35
C PRO A 121 -13.00 -14.99 -11.57
N ASP A 122 -13.76 -13.94 -11.91
CA ASP A 122 -13.41 -13.03 -13.02
C ASP A 122 -12.25 -12.09 -12.66
N ARG A 123 -11.96 -11.93 -11.39
CA ARG A 123 -10.89 -11.06 -10.88
C ARG A 123 -9.75 -11.81 -10.22
N TYR A 124 -10.05 -12.96 -9.66
CA TYR A 124 -9.08 -13.73 -8.89
C TYR A 124 -7.92 -14.22 -9.76
N GLY A 125 -6.72 -13.85 -9.39
CA GLY A 125 -5.47 -14.29 -9.98
C GLY A 125 -4.66 -15.11 -8.99
N ALA A 126 -4.90 -16.43 -8.90
CA ALA A 126 -4.33 -17.30 -7.88
C ALA A 126 -2.81 -17.15 -7.75
N LEU A 127 -2.06 -17.24 -8.86
CA LEU A 127 -0.60 -17.13 -8.84
C LEU A 127 -0.11 -15.76 -8.33
N ALA A 128 -0.77 -14.68 -8.76
CA ALA A 128 -0.44 -13.33 -8.30
C ALA A 128 -0.80 -13.13 -6.83
N SER A 129 -1.94 -13.68 -6.40
CA SER A 129 -2.40 -13.62 -5.01
C SER A 129 -1.45 -14.35 -4.07
N ASP A 130 -1.09 -15.58 -4.38
CA ASP A 130 -0.19 -16.41 -3.57
C ASP A 130 1.20 -15.78 -3.44
N ASP A 131 1.78 -15.33 -4.56
CA ASP A 131 3.08 -14.68 -4.57
C ASP A 131 3.08 -13.36 -3.78
N ALA A 132 2.04 -12.53 -3.97
CA ALA A 132 1.90 -11.27 -3.24
C ALA A 132 1.75 -11.49 -1.73
N TRP A 133 1.00 -12.54 -1.33
CA TRP A 133 0.81 -12.87 0.07
C TRP A 133 2.11 -13.31 0.75
N VAL A 134 2.87 -14.19 0.12
CA VAL A 134 4.19 -14.62 0.60
C VAL A 134 5.12 -13.42 0.79
N LYS A 135 5.16 -12.52 -0.19
CA LYS A 135 6.04 -11.33 -0.17
C LYS A 135 5.66 -10.32 0.90
N VAL A 136 4.37 -10.02 1.06
CA VAL A 136 3.93 -9.05 2.08
C VAL A 136 4.18 -9.56 3.49
N VAL A 137 3.98 -10.86 3.74
CA VAL A 137 4.28 -11.47 5.04
C VAL A 137 5.79 -11.43 5.32
N ALA A 138 6.61 -11.77 4.33
CA ALA A 138 8.08 -11.70 4.46
C ALA A 138 8.54 -10.25 4.73
N PHE A 139 7.96 -9.27 4.01
CA PHE A 139 8.25 -7.85 4.19
C PHE A 139 7.94 -7.37 5.61
N PHE A 140 6.74 -7.65 6.13
CA PHE A 140 6.42 -7.26 7.49
C PHE A 140 7.26 -7.99 8.54
N ASN A 141 7.55 -9.27 8.33
CA ASN A 141 8.45 -10.01 9.22
C ASN A 141 9.88 -9.45 9.25
N GLU A 142 10.35 -8.84 8.17
CA GLU A 142 11.64 -8.17 8.10
C GLU A 142 11.61 -6.78 8.73
N LYS A 143 10.61 -5.97 8.39
CA LYS A 143 10.58 -4.55 8.74
C LYS A 143 9.98 -4.24 10.11
N LEU A 144 9.28 -5.20 10.73
CA LEU A 144 8.66 -5.07 12.05
C LEU A 144 9.39 -5.92 13.13
N LYS A 145 10.71 -6.03 13.02
CA LYS A 145 11.53 -6.72 14.01
C LYS A 145 11.83 -5.85 15.20
#